data_1f4faf7501c0dde50d1c9a31f3f31fbc
#
_entry.id   1f4faf7501c0dde50d1c9a31f3f31fbc
#
_cell.length_a   1.000
_cell.length_b   1.000
_cell.length_c   1.000
_cell.angle_alpha   90.00
_cell.angle_beta   90.00
_cell.angle_gamma   90.00
#
_symmetry.space_group_name_H-M   'P 1'
#
loop_
_entity.id
_entity.type
_entity.pdbx_description
1 polymer ?
#
loop_
_entity_poly.entity_id
_entity_poly.type
_entity_poly.pdbx_seq_one_letter_code
_entity_poly.pdbx_strand_id
1 'polypeptide(L)'
;MTSTTQNDIRDALTYEAPFLIEKLLKQHVVETAEEAEALFSEVKRYLVAAHSVPEGGAECSMYSLLVDEAWHQFVLFTREYTDFSQRYFGRFIHHNPGNAPKHLHDDEEPVTMMSLMEFEAHYKALFGVALPDVWYDERNVRLHGRLSKGKAVLSVARGGDGTVDVLDATGEVLLSINEMALPALEFVTRTPTFFTRELPGDLTDEEKIGLVATLVEYRLLRVAA
;
A
#
# COMPACT_ATOMS: atom_id res chain seq x y z
N MET A 1 -7.53 5.30 34.09
CA MET A 1 -7.17 4.73 32.78
C MET A 1 -8.44 4.11 32.23
N THR A 2 -9.18 4.86 31.41
CA THR A 2 -10.45 4.41 30.82
C THR A 2 -10.10 3.51 29.66
N SER A 3 -10.49 2.25 29.77
CA SER A 3 -10.43 1.26 28.67
C SER A 3 -11.29 1.80 27.54
N THR A 4 -10.67 2.27 26.47
CA THR A 4 -11.38 2.55 25.22
C THR A 4 -11.87 1.20 24.70
N THR A 5 -13.17 1.00 24.72
CA THR A 5 -13.78 -0.25 24.28
C THR A 5 -13.58 -0.42 22.77
N GLN A 6 -13.36 -1.63 22.30
CA GLN A 6 -13.19 -1.96 20.88
C GLN A 6 -14.35 -1.45 19.99
N ASN A 7 -15.51 -1.15 20.58
CA ASN A 7 -16.65 -0.53 19.90
C ASN A 7 -16.35 0.93 19.47
N ASP A 8 -15.69 1.71 20.31
CA ASP A 8 -15.43 3.13 20.02
C ASP A 8 -14.49 3.34 18.82
N ILE A 9 -13.53 2.42 18.62
CA ILE A 9 -12.61 2.48 17.47
C ILE A 9 -13.37 2.21 16.17
N ARG A 10 -14.30 1.25 16.16
CA ARG A 10 -15.12 0.95 14.97
C ARG A 10 -16.10 2.08 14.63
N ASP A 11 -16.50 2.87 15.61
CA ASP A 11 -17.36 4.04 15.38
C ASP A 11 -16.65 5.10 14.52
N ALA A 12 -15.31 5.08 14.44
CA ALA A 12 -14.55 5.91 13.51
C ALA A 12 -14.98 5.72 12.04
N LEU A 13 -15.48 4.53 11.67
CA LEU A 13 -15.96 4.26 10.32
C LEU A 13 -17.20 5.07 9.94
N THR A 14 -17.97 5.55 10.93
CA THR A 14 -19.17 6.37 10.71
C THR A 14 -18.87 7.86 10.57
N TYR A 15 -17.62 8.28 10.80
CA TYR A 15 -17.25 9.68 10.71
C TYR A 15 -17.36 10.20 9.28
N GLU A 16 -18.05 11.33 9.11
CA GLU A 16 -18.23 12.01 7.84
C GLU A 16 -17.33 13.25 7.77
N ALA A 17 -16.71 13.48 6.62
CA ALA A 17 -15.81 14.61 6.38
C ALA A 17 -16.05 15.25 5.01
N PRO A 18 -17.20 15.94 4.80
CA PRO A 18 -17.53 16.55 3.50
C PRO A 18 -16.47 17.57 3.04
N PHE A 19 -15.81 18.24 3.97
CA PHE A 19 -14.67 19.14 3.68
C PHE A 19 -13.47 18.39 3.05
N LEU A 20 -13.23 17.15 3.46
CA LEU A 20 -12.17 16.32 2.88
C LEU A 20 -12.57 15.84 1.48
N ILE A 21 -13.82 15.41 1.31
CA ILE A 21 -14.34 15.02 0.00
C ILE A 21 -14.17 16.14 -1.02
N GLU A 22 -14.57 17.37 -0.66
CA GLU A 22 -14.36 18.56 -1.49
C GLU A 22 -12.86 18.79 -1.78
N LYS A 23 -12.00 18.61 -0.79
CA LYS A 23 -10.55 18.79 -0.93
C LYS A 23 -9.94 17.78 -1.89
N LEU A 24 -10.30 16.49 -1.79
CA LEU A 24 -9.81 15.43 -2.67
C LEU A 24 -10.17 15.68 -4.14
N LEU A 25 -11.41 16.13 -4.40
CA LEU A 25 -11.87 16.54 -5.73
C LEU A 25 -11.10 17.74 -6.25
N LYS A 26 -10.97 18.79 -5.43
CA LYS A 26 -10.28 20.02 -5.81
C LYS A 26 -8.79 19.83 -6.12
N GLN A 27 -8.16 18.86 -5.45
CA GLN A 27 -6.76 18.51 -5.68
C GLN A 27 -6.58 17.43 -6.76
N HIS A 28 -7.66 17.01 -7.41
CA HIS A 28 -7.65 15.95 -8.43
C HIS A 28 -7.00 14.65 -7.95
N VAL A 29 -7.18 14.33 -6.67
CA VAL A 29 -6.77 13.02 -6.12
C VAL A 29 -7.68 11.93 -6.67
N VAL A 30 -8.96 12.25 -6.82
CA VAL A 30 -10.01 11.44 -7.45
C VAL A 30 -10.89 12.32 -8.32
N GLU A 31 -11.71 11.71 -9.18
CA GLU A 31 -12.55 12.44 -10.14
C GLU A 31 -13.98 12.66 -9.64
N THR A 32 -14.49 11.77 -8.78
CA THR A 32 -15.88 11.81 -8.33
C THR A 32 -16.01 11.84 -6.81
N ALA A 33 -17.13 12.34 -6.30
CA ALA A 33 -17.42 12.36 -4.87
C ALA A 33 -17.54 10.92 -4.31
N GLU A 34 -18.09 9.99 -5.09
CA GLU A 34 -18.22 8.59 -4.72
C GLU A 34 -16.84 7.94 -4.52
N GLU A 35 -15.90 8.20 -5.43
CA GLU A 35 -14.50 7.75 -5.27
C GLU A 35 -13.83 8.36 -4.04
N ALA A 36 -14.07 9.66 -3.77
CA ALA A 36 -13.53 10.33 -2.59
C ALA A 36 -14.07 9.73 -1.28
N GLU A 37 -15.36 9.44 -1.22
CA GLU A 37 -16.01 8.80 -0.07
C GLU A 37 -15.48 7.36 0.14
N ALA A 38 -15.36 6.59 -0.94
CA ALA A 38 -14.78 5.25 -0.90
C ALA A 38 -13.34 5.29 -0.40
N LEU A 39 -12.53 6.20 -0.93
CA LEU A 39 -11.13 6.37 -0.54
C LEU A 39 -11.01 6.80 0.93
N PHE A 40 -11.82 7.75 1.39
CA PHE A 40 -11.82 8.15 2.80
C PHE A 40 -12.29 7.01 3.72
N SER A 41 -13.19 6.17 3.24
CA SER A 41 -13.58 4.97 3.99
C SER A 41 -12.40 4.02 4.19
N GLU A 42 -11.51 3.90 3.20
CA GLU A 42 -10.28 3.11 3.33
C GLU A 42 -9.25 3.74 4.27
N VAL A 43 -9.13 5.07 4.31
CA VAL A 43 -8.33 5.76 5.34
C VAL A 43 -8.82 5.40 6.75
N LYS A 44 -10.13 5.48 6.99
CA LYS A 44 -10.72 5.13 8.29
C LYS A 44 -10.48 3.66 8.65
N ARG A 45 -10.64 2.75 7.70
CA ARG A 45 -10.38 1.32 7.90
C ARG A 45 -8.91 1.04 8.20
N TYR A 46 -7.99 1.70 7.50
CA TYR A 46 -6.56 1.61 7.79
C TYR A 46 -6.25 2.02 9.23
N LEU A 47 -6.75 3.18 9.66
CA LEU A 47 -6.53 3.68 11.01
C LEU A 47 -7.10 2.73 12.08
N VAL A 48 -8.28 2.16 11.84
CA VAL A 48 -8.86 1.13 12.72
C VAL A 48 -7.99 -0.14 12.71
N ALA A 49 -7.56 -0.62 11.55
CA ALA A 49 -6.74 -1.81 11.45
C ALA A 49 -5.39 -1.64 12.17
N ALA A 50 -4.71 -0.51 11.94
CA ALA A 50 -3.44 -0.19 12.59
C ALA A 50 -3.54 -0.12 14.12
N HIS A 51 -4.69 0.35 14.66
CA HIS A 51 -4.92 0.43 16.11
C HIS A 51 -5.53 -0.84 16.72
N SER A 52 -5.93 -1.79 15.88
CA SER A 52 -6.44 -3.09 16.34
C SER A 52 -5.34 -4.15 16.49
N VAL A 53 -4.09 -3.81 16.16
CA VAL A 53 -2.95 -4.70 16.35
C VAL A 53 -2.66 -4.80 17.85
N PRO A 54 -2.52 -6.02 18.40
CA PRO A 54 -2.14 -6.22 19.80
C PRO A 54 -0.75 -5.62 20.10
N GLU A 55 -0.54 -5.22 21.34
CA GLU A 55 0.77 -4.73 21.82
C GLU A 55 1.86 -5.81 21.58
N GLY A 56 2.97 -5.41 20.93
CA GLY A 56 4.03 -6.31 20.50
C GLY A 56 3.75 -7.08 19.20
N GLY A 57 2.61 -6.82 18.55
CA GLY A 57 2.32 -7.37 17.21
C GLY A 57 3.04 -6.62 16.09
N ALA A 58 3.01 -7.18 14.88
CA ALA A 58 3.57 -6.53 13.70
C ALA A 58 2.75 -5.28 13.32
N GLU A 59 3.41 -4.14 13.12
CA GLU A 59 2.77 -2.90 12.75
C GLU A 59 2.33 -2.87 11.29
N CYS A 60 1.22 -2.18 11.01
CA CYS A 60 0.76 -1.97 9.64
C CYS A 60 1.64 -0.94 8.93
N SER A 61 2.17 -1.33 7.75
CA SER A 61 2.73 -0.38 6.80
C SER A 61 1.63 0.34 6.03
N MET A 62 1.95 1.47 5.42
CA MET A 62 1.11 2.02 4.37
C MET A 62 1.39 1.27 3.05
N TYR A 63 0.34 0.65 2.49
CA TYR A 63 0.45 -0.21 1.30
C TYR A 63 -0.09 0.46 0.04
N SER A 64 -0.82 1.57 0.17
CA SER A 64 -1.42 2.32 -0.94
C SER A 64 -1.03 3.78 -0.88
N LEU A 65 -0.40 4.27 -1.96
CA LEU A 65 -0.06 5.69 -2.09
C LEU A 65 -1.31 6.57 -2.20
N LEU A 66 -2.40 6.03 -2.74
CA LEU A 66 -3.64 6.79 -2.88
C LEU A 66 -4.36 6.94 -1.53
N VAL A 67 -4.38 5.88 -0.72
CA VAL A 67 -4.91 5.94 0.65
C VAL A 67 -4.03 6.84 1.53
N ASP A 68 -2.71 6.77 1.37
CA ASP A 68 -1.74 7.65 2.05
C ASP A 68 -1.98 9.12 1.71
N GLU A 69 -2.15 9.44 0.43
CA GLU A 69 -2.46 10.79 -0.03
C GLU A 69 -3.77 11.32 0.56
N ALA A 70 -4.82 10.50 0.58
CA ALA A 70 -6.08 10.91 1.18
C ALA A 70 -5.96 11.13 2.70
N TRP A 71 -5.19 10.29 3.39
CA TRP A 71 -4.89 10.50 4.80
C TRP A 71 -4.07 11.77 5.01
N HIS A 72 -3.06 12.03 4.17
CA HIS A 72 -2.26 13.24 4.19
C HIS A 72 -3.15 14.49 4.06
N GLN A 73 -4.07 14.50 3.09
CA GLN A 73 -5.03 15.60 2.92
C GLN A 73 -5.94 15.76 4.14
N PHE A 74 -6.31 14.68 4.84
CA PHE A 74 -7.09 14.75 6.07
C PHE A 74 -6.29 15.36 7.23
N VAL A 75 -5.02 15.00 7.40
CA VAL A 75 -4.13 15.55 8.43
C VAL A 75 -4.00 17.08 8.31
N LEU A 76 -4.06 17.64 7.11
CA LEU A 76 -3.99 19.09 6.88
C LEU A 76 -5.18 19.86 7.51
N PHE A 77 -6.31 19.21 7.75
CA PHE A 77 -7.42 19.73 8.55
C PHE A 77 -7.15 19.47 10.03
N THR A 78 -6.14 20.13 10.57
CA THR A 78 -5.51 19.82 11.86
C THR A 78 -6.48 19.78 13.05
N ARG A 79 -7.51 20.62 13.06
CA ARG A 79 -8.53 20.61 14.13
C ARG A 79 -9.44 19.39 14.03
N GLU A 80 -10.03 19.20 12.89
CA GLU A 80 -10.96 18.09 12.57
C GLU A 80 -10.25 16.74 12.72
N TYR A 81 -9.00 16.66 12.27
CA TYR A 81 -8.17 15.49 12.43
C TYR A 81 -7.79 15.22 13.90
N THR A 82 -7.48 16.27 14.67
CA THR A 82 -7.21 16.14 16.10
C THR A 82 -8.45 15.65 16.85
N ASP A 83 -9.61 16.26 16.57
CA ASP A 83 -10.88 15.88 17.20
C ASP A 83 -11.26 14.43 16.83
N PHE A 84 -11.11 14.04 15.58
CA PHE A 84 -11.30 12.67 15.12
C PHE A 84 -10.36 11.70 15.85
N SER A 85 -9.07 11.99 15.88
CA SER A 85 -8.06 11.12 16.48
C SER A 85 -8.31 10.96 18.01
N GLN A 86 -8.54 12.06 18.70
CA GLN A 86 -8.82 12.03 20.16
C GLN A 86 -10.12 11.31 20.48
N ARG A 87 -11.17 11.54 19.68
CA ARG A 87 -12.49 10.96 19.91
C ARG A 87 -12.50 9.45 19.76
N TYR A 88 -11.87 8.92 18.72
CA TYR A 88 -11.98 7.51 18.36
C TYR A 88 -10.79 6.66 18.82
N PHE A 89 -9.62 7.26 18.97
CA PHE A 89 -8.39 6.54 19.32
C PHE A 89 -7.76 6.99 20.64
N GLY A 90 -8.32 8.01 21.29
CA GLY A 90 -7.85 8.52 22.58
C GLY A 90 -6.51 9.25 22.54
N ARG A 91 -5.92 9.40 21.36
CA ARG A 91 -4.63 10.07 21.14
C ARG A 91 -4.56 10.68 19.74
N PHE A 92 -3.66 11.62 19.54
CA PHE A 92 -3.33 12.09 18.19
C PHE A 92 -2.56 11.00 17.45
N ILE A 93 -2.98 10.69 16.22
CA ILE A 93 -2.29 9.73 15.35
C ILE A 93 -1.36 10.50 14.43
N HIS A 94 -0.05 10.32 14.63
CA HIS A 94 0.94 10.94 13.78
C HIS A 94 1.00 10.25 12.42
N HIS A 95 1.04 11.06 11.37
CA HIS A 95 1.38 10.59 10.03
C HIS A 95 2.89 10.73 9.86
N ASN A 96 3.62 9.61 9.85
CA ASN A 96 5.07 9.62 9.71
C ASN A 96 5.43 9.26 8.26
N PRO A 97 5.92 10.22 7.46
CA PRO A 97 6.46 9.91 6.14
C PRO A 97 7.70 9.01 6.28
N GLY A 98 7.92 8.12 5.31
CA GLY A 98 9.01 7.13 5.36
C GLY A 98 10.43 7.68 5.47
N ASN A 99 10.61 9.00 5.30
CA ASN A 99 11.86 9.74 5.47
C ASN A 99 11.88 10.63 6.71
N ALA A 100 10.94 10.45 7.64
CA ALA A 100 10.92 11.23 8.87
C ALA A 100 12.24 11.04 9.65
N PRO A 101 12.79 12.11 10.26
CA PRO A 101 13.96 11.99 11.13
C PRO A 101 13.66 11.03 12.28
N LYS A 102 14.62 10.16 12.60
CA LYS A 102 14.55 9.38 13.83
C LYS A 102 14.58 10.33 15.03
N HIS A 103 13.61 10.22 15.91
CA HIS A 103 13.59 10.98 17.15
C HIS A 103 14.54 10.36 18.17
N LEU A 104 15.03 11.18 19.13
CA LEU A 104 15.99 10.77 20.16
C LEU A 104 15.47 9.67 21.12
N HIS A 105 14.23 9.25 20.97
CA HIS A 105 13.60 8.19 21.76
C HIS A 105 13.31 6.92 20.94
N ASP A 106 13.82 6.84 19.69
CA ASP A 106 13.65 5.69 18.80
C ASP A 106 14.68 4.58 19.07
N ASP A 107 15.24 4.50 20.30
CA ASP A 107 16.01 3.35 20.79
C ASP A 107 15.12 2.10 21.05
N GLU A 108 13.93 2.10 20.48
CA GLU A 108 13.02 0.96 20.55
C GLU A 108 13.51 -0.18 19.64
N GLU A 109 13.26 -1.40 20.08
CA GLU A 109 13.60 -2.61 19.31
C GLU A 109 13.01 -2.53 17.89
N PRO A 110 13.67 -3.12 16.88
CA PRO A 110 13.21 -3.04 15.50
C PRO A 110 11.78 -3.62 15.41
N VAL A 111 10.83 -2.74 15.11
CA VAL A 111 9.42 -3.10 14.94
C VAL A 111 9.27 -4.00 13.73
N THR A 112 8.64 -5.15 13.92
CA THR A 112 8.30 -6.03 12.80
C THR A 112 7.14 -5.42 12.02
N MET A 113 7.35 -5.16 10.73
CA MET A 113 6.30 -4.62 9.86
C MET A 113 5.48 -5.76 9.25
N MET A 114 4.16 -5.59 9.28
CA MET A 114 3.21 -6.50 8.64
C MET A 114 3.40 -6.49 7.12
N SER A 115 3.42 -7.65 6.48
CA SER A 115 3.40 -7.72 5.01
C SER A 115 2.01 -7.41 4.46
N LEU A 116 1.90 -7.07 3.17
CA LEU A 116 0.59 -6.83 2.54
C LEU A 116 -0.37 -8.03 2.71
N MET A 117 0.13 -9.25 2.61
CA MET A 117 -0.68 -10.46 2.77
C MET A 117 -1.18 -10.65 4.23
N GLU A 118 -0.36 -10.32 5.22
CA GLU A 118 -0.77 -10.30 6.62
C GLU A 118 -1.79 -9.18 6.89
N PHE A 119 -1.59 -8.01 6.29
CA PHE A 119 -2.56 -6.92 6.33
C PHE A 119 -3.90 -7.31 5.67
N GLU A 120 -3.88 -7.95 4.51
CA GLU A 120 -5.09 -8.46 3.84
C GLU A 120 -5.87 -9.43 4.75
N ALA A 121 -5.16 -10.36 5.41
CA ALA A 121 -5.78 -11.28 6.35
C ALA A 121 -6.35 -10.57 7.58
N HIS A 122 -5.61 -9.61 8.14
CA HIS A 122 -6.03 -8.79 9.27
C HIS A 122 -7.25 -7.92 8.92
N TYR A 123 -7.22 -7.25 7.77
CA TYR A 123 -8.31 -6.43 7.24
C TYR A 123 -9.59 -7.27 7.06
N LYS A 124 -9.47 -8.45 6.44
CA LYS A 124 -10.59 -9.36 6.24
C LYS A 124 -11.16 -9.86 7.57
N ALA A 125 -10.32 -10.14 8.55
CA ALA A 125 -10.76 -10.55 9.89
C ALA A 125 -11.53 -9.45 10.61
N LEU A 126 -11.11 -8.17 10.45
CA LEU A 126 -11.75 -7.03 11.09
C LEU A 126 -13.07 -6.62 10.43
N PHE A 127 -13.11 -6.58 9.11
CA PHE A 127 -14.21 -5.98 8.35
C PHE A 127 -15.10 -6.99 7.63
N GLY A 128 -14.71 -8.25 7.54
CA GLY A 128 -15.47 -9.32 6.89
C GLY A 128 -15.50 -9.24 5.36
N VAL A 129 -14.74 -8.34 4.75
CA VAL A 129 -14.66 -8.12 3.30
C VAL A 129 -13.24 -8.29 2.79
N ALA A 130 -13.09 -8.56 1.50
CA ALA A 130 -11.77 -8.58 0.86
C ALA A 130 -11.15 -7.19 0.83
N LEU A 131 -9.83 -7.13 0.77
CA LEU A 131 -9.08 -5.90 0.60
C LEU A 131 -9.41 -5.31 -0.79
N PRO A 132 -9.88 -4.05 -0.89
CA PRO A 132 -10.21 -3.41 -2.16
C PRO A 132 -8.99 -3.19 -3.07
N ASP A 133 -9.23 -3.02 -4.37
CA ASP A 133 -8.18 -2.86 -5.38
C ASP A 133 -7.29 -1.64 -5.16
N VAL A 134 -7.80 -0.59 -4.51
CA VAL A 134 -7.04 0.62 -4.16
C VAL A 134 -5.78 0.32 -3.31
N TRP A 135 -5.72 -0.82 -2.66
CA TRP A 135 -4.58 -1.24 -1.86
C TRP A 135 -3.47 -1.93 -2.67
N TYR A 136 -3.73 -2.30 -3.92
CA TYR A 136 -2.76 -2.98 -4.80
C TYR A 136 -2.01 -2.05 -5.74
N ASP A 137 -2.44 -0.86 -5.89
CA ASP A 137 -1.76 0.37 -6.36
C ASP A 137 -0.97 0.29 -7.69
N GLU A 138 -1.36 -0.59 -8.62
CA GLU A 138 -0.75 -0.68 -9.96
C GLU A 138 -0.79 0.66 -10.72
N ARG A 139 -1.78 1.51 -10.43
CA ARG A 139 -1.95 2.85 -11.01
C ARG A 139 -0.92 3.87 -10.53
N ASN A 140 -0.22 3.57 -9.43
CA ASN A 140 0.77 4.46 -8.83
C ASN A 140 2.21 4.04 -9.16
N VAL A 141 2.41 3.12 -10.09
CA VAL A 141 3.73 2.76 -10.58
C VAL A 141 4.35 3.95 -11.30
N ARG A 142 5.52 4.37 -10.85
CA ARG A 142 6.28 5.49 -11.42
C ARG A 142 7.75 5.10 -11.56
N LEU A 143 8.46 5.77 -12.47
CA LEU A 143 9.87 5.52 -12.74
C LEU A 143 10.75 5.61 -11.47
N HIS A 144 10.47 6.57 -10.61
CA HIS A 144 11.15 6.77 -9.33
C HIS A 144 10.40 6.15 -8.14
N GLY A 145 9.35 5.36 -8.41
CA GLY A 145 8.62 4.62 -7.40
C GLY A 145 9.45 3.47 -6.84
N ARG A 146 9.44 3.34 -5.52
CA ARG A 146 10.07 2.21 -4.83
C ARG A 146 9.14 1.01 -4.89
N LEU A 147 9.71 -0.15 -5.13
CA LEU A 147 9.00 -1.41 -5.25
C LEU A 147 9.57 -2.41 -4.27
N SER A 148 8.74 -3.30 -3.79
CA SER A 148 9.15 -4.44 -3.00
C SER A 148 8.54 -5.71 -3.56
N LYS A 149 9.27 -6.81 -3.43
CA LYS A 149 8.81 -8.13 -3.81
C LYS A 149 7.65 -8.58 -2.92
N GLY A 150 6.64 -9.18 -3.53
CA GLY A 150 5.63 -9.96 -2.81
C GLY A 150 6.22 -11.22 -2.19
N LYS A 151 5.44 -11.96 -1.41
CA LYS A 151 5.86 -13.25 -0.84
C LYS A 151 5.90 -14.37 -1.89
N ALA A 152 5.32 -14.16 -3.08
CA ALA A 152 5.31 -15.16 -4.14
C ALA A 152 6.74 -15.44 -4.63
N VAL A 153 7.11 -16.70 -4.66
CA VAL A 153 8.34 -17.14 -5.31
C VAL A 153 8.12 -17.03 -6.81
N LEU A 154 8.88 -16.13 -7.43
CA LEU A 154 8.87 -15.93 -8.86
C LEU A 154 10.04 -16.68 -9.49
N SER A 155 9.76 -17.45 -10.52
CA SER A 155 10.76 -17.95 -11.44
C SER A 155 10.45 -17.47 -12.85
N VAL A 156 11.48 -17.47 -13.70
CA VAL A 156 11.40 -17.01 -15.08
C VAL A 156 11.96 -18.10 -15.96
N ALA A 157 11.24 -18.45 -17.01
CA ALA A 157 11.67 -19.41 -18.02
C ALA A 157 11.52 -18.81 -19.42
N ARG A 158 12.34 -19.24 -20.38
CA ARG A 158 12.13 -18.88 -21.77
C ARG A 158 10.92 -19.63 -22.29
N GLY A 159 9.96 -18.90 -22.81
CA GLY A 159 8.81 -19.40 -23.53
C GLY A 159 9.13 -19.69 -25.01
N GLY A 160 8.11 -20.04 -25.77
CA GLY A 160 8.21 -20.14 -27.24
C GLY A 160 8.09 -18.77 -27.92
N ASP A 161 8.54 -18.67 -29.18
CA ASP A 161 8.27 -17.53 -30.07
C ASP A 161 8.69 -16.13 -29.53
N GLY A 162 9.86 -16.05 -28.88
CA GLY A 162 10.40 -14.77 -28.40
C GLY A 162 9.69 -14.22 -27.14
N THR A 163 9.13 -15.12 -26.36
CA THR A 163 8.53 -14.77 -25.05
C THR A 163 9.34 -15.28 -23.88
N VAL A 164 9.07 -14.70 -22.72
CA VAL A 164 9.53 -15.18 -21.44
C VAL A 164 8.32 -15.37 -20.52
N ASP A 165 8.27 -16.50 -19.85
CA ASP A 165 7.21 -16.89 -18.96
C ASP A 165 7.58 -16.58 -17.52
N VAL A 166 6.67 -15.94 -16.81
CA VAL A 166 6.74 -15.73 -15.37
C VAL A 166 5.92 -16.82 -14.71
N LEU A 167 6.56 -17.58 -13.84
CA LEU A 167 6.00 -18.78 -13.22
C LEU A 167 5.80 -18.55 -11.72
N ASP A 168 4.76 -19.15 -11.17
CA ASP A 168 4.55 -19.23 -9.73
C ASP A 168 5.44 -20.28 -9.06
N ALA A 169 5.26 -20.48 -7.74
CA ALA A 169 5.98 -21.47 -6.96
C ALA A 169 5.69 -22.93 -7.36
N THR A 170 4.58 -23.18 -8.07
CA THR A 170 4.19 -24.51 -8.57
C THR A 170 4.72 -24.80 -9.96
N GLY A 171 5.26 -23.79 -10.64
CA GLY A 171 5.71 -23.86 -12.03
C GLY A 171 4.59 -23.58 -13.03
N GLU A 172 3.44 -23.06 -12.59
CA GLU A 172 2.36 -22.61 -13.47
C GLU A 172 2.70 -21.25 -14.07
N VAL A 173 2.44 -21.08 -15.37
CA VAL A 173 2.66 -19.82 -16.08
C VAL A 173 1.58 -18.81 -15.65
N LEU A 174 2.01 -17.75 -15.00
CA LEU A 174 1.14 -16.64 -14.60
C LEU A 174 0.92 -15.65 -15.75
N LEU A 175 1.99 -15.34 -16.47
CA LEU A 175 1.94 -14.46 -17.64
C LEU A 175 3.15 -14.72 -18.54
N SER A 176 2.98 -14.42 -19.83
CA SER A 176 4.04 -14.47 -20.86
C SER A 176 4.26 -13.07 -21.40
N ILE A 177 5.52 -12.62 -21.45
CA ILE A 177 5.91 -11.27 -21.86
C ILE A 177 6.96 -11.38 -22.97
N ASN A 178 7.15 -10.30 -23.75
CA ASN A 178 8.21 -10.25 -24.74
C ASN A 178 9.60 -10.50 -24.10
N GLU A 179 10.47 -11.26 -24.79
CA GLU A 179 11.79 -11.64 -24.28
C GLU A 179 12.72 -10.45 -23.98
N MET A 180 12.45 -9.26 -24.51
CA MET A 180 13.17 -8.03 -24.16
C MET A 180 13.11 -7.72 -22.67
N ALA A 181 12.05 -8.19 -21.97
CA ALA A 181 11.89 -8.01 -20.54
C ALA A 181 12.72 -9.00 -19.69
N LEU A 182 13.37 -10.01 -20.29
CA LEU A 182 14.09 -11.05 -19.55
C LEU A 182 15.11 -10.50 -18.55
N PRO A 183 16.00 -9.53 -18.90
CA PRO A 183 16.96 -8.99 -17.94
C PRO A 183 16.27 -8.32 -16.73
N ALA A 184 15.18 -7.57 -16.98
CA ALA A 184 14.40 -6.92 -15.95
C ALA A 184 13.70 -7.93 -15.04
N LEU A 185 13.10 -8.98 -15.59
CA LEU A 185 12.44 -10.04 -14.84
C LEU A 185 13.44 -10.83 -13.99
N GLU A 186 14.60 -11.20 -14.53
CA GLU A 186 15.65 -11.84 -13.75
C GLU A 186 16.14 -10.96 -12.58
N PHE A 187 16.25 -9.65 -12.80
CA PHE A 187 16.60 -8.71 -11.77
C PHE A 187 15.54 -8.71 -10.64
N VAL A 188 14.26 -8.63 -11.00
CA VAL A 188 13.14 -8.70 -10.05
C VAL A 188 13.18 -9.99 -9.23
N THR A 189 13.53 -11.14 -9.81
CA THR A 189 13.60 -12.41 -9.05
C THR A 189 14.68 -12.41 -7.96
N ARG A 190 15.71 -11.59 -8.05
CA ARG A 190 16.88 -11.56 -7.15
C ARG A 190 16.88 -10.37 -6.20
N THR A 191 16.15 -9.30 -6.54
CA THR A 191 16.22 -8.02 -5.81
C THR A 191 14.95 -7.81 -4.99
N PRO A 192 15.02 -7.81 -3.66
CA PRO A 192 13.84 -7.73 -2.80
C PRO A 192 13.18 -6.34 -2.80
N THR A 193 13.97 -5.28 -3.05
CA THR A 193 13.50 -3.88 -3.09
C THR A 193 14.32 -3.10 -4.09
N PHE A 194 13.67 -2.33 -4.95
CA PHE A 194 14.32 -1.57 -6.03
C PHE A 194 13.41 -0.42 -6.49
N PHE A 195 13.96 0.49 -7.33
CA PHE A 195 13.18 1.49 -8.03
C PHE A 195 12.92 1.04 -9.47
N THR A 196 11.77 1.41 -10.05
CA THR A 196 11.42 1.05 -11.45
C THR A 196 12.54 1.37 -12.43
N ARG A 197 13.22 2.53 -12.26
CA ARG A 197 14.36 2.97 -13.09
C ARG A 197 15.56 2.02 -13.07
N GLU A 198 15.71 1.21 -12.02
CA GLU A 198 16.86 0.31 -11.83
C GLU A 198 16.73 -0.99 -12.62
N LEU A 199 15.57 -1.23 -13.24
CA LEU A 199 15.37 -2.39 -14.10
C LEU A 199 16.39 -2.37 -15.25
N PRO A 200 17.22 -3.42 -15.39
CA PRO A 200 18.21 -3.53 -16.46
C PRO A 200 17.58 -3.91 -17.79
N GLY A 201 18.36 -3.82 -18.86
CA GLY A 201 17.97 -4.16 -20.21
C GLY A 201 17.62 -2.92 -21.05
N ASP A 202 17.14 -3.16 -22.26
CA ASP A 202 16.89 -2.12 -23.27
C ASP A 202 15.45 -1.57 -23.24
N LEU A 203 14.72 -1.80 -22.14
CA LEU A 203 13.38 -1.27 -21.96
C LEU A 203 13.41 0.25 -21.81
N THR A 204 12.53 0.95 -22.51
CA THR A 204 12.24 2.36 -22.28
C THR A 204 11.65 2.60 -20.90
N ASP A 205 11.63 3.83 -20.45
CA ASP A 205 11.03 4.17 -19.16
C ASP A 205 9.53 3.83 -19.10
N GLU A 206 8.80 4.02 -20.19
CA GLU A 206 7.40 3.67 -20.32
C GLU A 206 7.18 2.15 -20.26
N GLU A 207 8.02 1.38 -20.93
CA GLU A 207 7.97 -0.09 -20.91
C GLU A 207 8.34 -0.65 -19.52
N LYS A 208 9.29 -0.02 -18.81
CA LYS A 208 9.60 -0.36 -17.40
C LYS A 208 8.40 -0.13 -16.49
N ILE A 209 7.73 1.02 -16.64
CA ILE A 209 6.51 1.33 -15.88
C ILE A 209 5.42 0.31 -16.20
N GLY A 210 5.16 0.02 -17.49
CA GLY A 210 4.17 -0.95 -17.92
C GLY A 210 4.44 -2.35 -17.40
N LEU A 211 5.70 -2.82 -17.49
CA LEU A 211 6.10 -4.11 -16.93
C LEU A 211 5.84 -4.19 -15.42
N VAL A 212 6.25 -3.17 -14.68
CA VAL A 212 6.06 -3.13 -13.23
C VAL A 212 4.58 -3.06 -12.87
N ALA A 213 3.78 -2.25 -13.59
CA ALA A 213 2.33 -2.16 -13.36
C ALA A 213 1.67 -3.54 -13.51
N THR A 214 2.01 -4.27 -14.57
CA THR A 214 1.55 -5.66 -14.77
C THR A 214 1.95 -6.56 -13.61
N LEU A 215 3.21 -6.49 -13.15
CA LEU A 215 3.67 -7.32 -12.03
C LEU A 215 2.98 -6.95 -10.70
N VAL A 216 2.60 -5.69 -10.51
CA VAL A 216 1.83 -5.24 -9.34
C VAL A 216 0.38 -5.72 -9.45
N GLU A 217 -0.25 -5.61 -10.62
CA GLU A 217 -1.60 -6.14 -10.88
C GLU A 217 -1.71 -7.64 -10.56
N TYR A 218 -0.68 -8.42 -10.96
CA TYR A 218 -0.58 -9.84 -10.62
C TYR A 218 -0.10 -10.10 -9.17
N ARG A 219 0.05 -9.07 -8.35
CA ARG A 219 0.46 -9.15 -6.94
C ARG A 219 1.86 -9.78 -6.71
N LEU A 220 2.68 -9.76 -7.74
CA LEU A 220 4.05 -10.25 -7.71
C LEU A 220 5.02 -9.22 -7.14
N LEU A 221 4.68 -7.95 -7.33
CA LEU A 221 5.30 -6.78 -6.73
C LEU A 221 4.27 -5.95 -5.98
N ARG A 222 4.74 -5.05 -5.16
CA ARG A 222 3.95 -3.99 -4.53
C ARG A 222 4.69 -2.66 -4.60
N VAL A 223 3.96 -1.58 -4.74
CA VAL A 223 4.50 -0.24 -4.57
C VAL A 223 4.78 -0.04 -3.08
N ALA A 224 5.99 0.39 -2.74
CA ALA A 224 6.39 0.69 -1.38
C ALA A 224 6.33 2.21 -1.17
N ALA A 225 5.79 2.62 -0.02
CA ALA A 225 5.80 4.01 0.41
C ALA A 225 7.21 4.53 0.67
#